data_acde79242cc7931d9c549d3d38eb9467
#
_entry.id   acde79242cc7931d9c549d3d38eb9467
#
_cell.length_a   1.000
_cell.length_b   1.000
_cell.length_c   1.000
_cell.angle_alpha   90.00
_cell.angle_beta   90.00
_cell.angle_gamma   90.00
#
_symmetry.space_group_name_H-M   'P 1'
#
loop_
_entity.id
_entity.type
_entity.pdbx_description
1 polymer ?
#
loop_
_entity_poly.entity_id
_entity_poly.type
_entity_poly.pdbx_seq_one_letter_code
_entity_poly.pdbx_strand_id
1 'polypeptide(L)'
;MTKTTIESKSKTVIIGFEEPFCVIGERINPTGRKALAKELEAENFSTVEKDALEQVACGANMLDINAGVVYNSNPNPNETEPPLMEKMISLVQNLVEIPLCIDSSVPEALKAGLETAEGRPLLNSVTGEEERLESILPLVKKFNVPVVAISNDDTGISEDPEVRFQVAKKIVERASDYGIPASDIVVDPLVMPIGAMATAGQQVFRLVRRLREELKVNTTCGASNISFGLPNRHSINATFLPMAIASGMSSAIMNPTNTNEMDSILAANLLMNRDLNGTRWIRRNRLKEQANKTANLLGYNYNTSEWYKRSYQVLNKNYKIPSPQEIKTRKNEEDGLIKKTIKKILG
;
A
#
# COMPACT_ATOMS: atom_id res chain seq x y z
N MET A 1 -1.14 2.06 -24.16
CA MET A 1 -1.26 0.98 -23.15
C MET A 1 -2.28 1.37 -22.09
N THR A 2 -2.82 0.41 -21.39
CA THR A 2 -3.89 0.63 -20.40
C THR A 2 -3.39 1.44 -19.21
N LYS A 3 -4.13 2.47 -18.84
CA LYS A 3 -3.87 3.33 -17.67
C LYS A 3 -5.09 3.33 -16.77
N THR A 4 -4.91 3.00 -15.50
CA THR A 4 -5.94 3.10 -14.46
C THR A 4 -5.70 4.39 -13.69
N THR A 5 -6.67 5.28 -13.71
CA THR A 5 -6.58 6.58 -13.02
C THR A 5 -7.29 6.52 -11.69
N ILE A 6 -6.60 6.92 -10.63
CA ILE A 6 -7.08 6.96 -9.25
C ILE A 6 -6.84 8.37 -8.73
N GLU A 7 -7.81 8.94 -8.01
CA GLU A 7 -7.77 10.34 -7.62
C GLU A 7 -8.17 10.52 -6.16
N SER A 8 -7.46 11.40 -5.50
CA SER A 8 -7.93 12.06 -4.29
C SER A 8 -8.56 13.42 -4.67
N LYS A 9 -8.94 14.22 -3.70
CA LYS A 9 -9.38 15.62 -3.91
C LYS A 9 -8.37 16.48 -4.67
N SER A 10 -7.07 16.22 -4.52
CA SER A 10 -6.00 17.11 -4.97
C SER A 10 -4.91 16.42 -5.80
N LYS A 11 -4.91 15.09 -5.89
CA LYS A 11 -3.81 14.35 -6.51
C LYS A 11 -4.30 13.17 -7.34
N THR A 12 -3.73 13.05 -8.53
CA THR A 12 -3.96 11.93 -9.43
C THR A 12 -2.79 10.95 -9.39
N VAL A 13 -3.08 9.67 -9.34
CA VAL A 13 -2.14 8.55 -9.46
C VAL A 13 -2.56 7.69 -10.63
N ILE A 14 -1.61 7.30 -11.45
CA ILE A 14 -1.85 6.42 -12.60
C ILE A 14 -1.14 5.09 -12.36
N ILE A 15 -1.87 4.00 -12.43
CA ILE A 15 -1.33 2.65 -12.54
C ILE A 15 -1.22 2.30 -14.01
N GLY A 16 -0.03 1.94 -14.48
CA GLY A 16 0.21 1.61 -15.88
C GLY A 16 1.60 0.99 -16.11
N PHE A 17 1.76 0.29 -17.22
CA PHE A 17 3.02 -0.42 -17.52
C PHE A 17 4.18 0.52 -17.85
N GLU A 18 3.89 1.69 -18.37
CA GLU A 18 4.89 2.71 -18.74
C GLU A 18 5.05 3.77 -17.63
N GLU A 19 4.17 3.72 -16.65
CA GLU A 19 4.20 4.61 -15.49
C GLU A 19 5.15 4.05 -14.42
N PRO A 20 5.66 4.89 -13.53
CA PRO A 20 6.36 4.42 -12.35
C PRO A 20 5.48 3.47 -11.54
N PHE A 21 6.08 2.38 -11.04
CA PHE A 21 5.38 1.39 -10.24
C PHE A 21 4.64 2.04 -9.07
N CYS A 22 3.36 1.71 -8.93
CA CYS A 22 2.51 2.29 -7.90
C CYS A 22 2.61 1.48 -6.60
N VAL A 23 3.05 2.12 -5.54
CA VAL A 23 3.15 1.53 -4.19
C VAL A 23 1.88 1.89 -3.41
N ILE A 24 1.12 0.87 -3.01
CA ILE A 24 -0.07 0.96 -2.17
C ILE A 24 0.35 0.56 -0.75
N GLY A 25 0.23 1.48 0.21
CA GLY A 25 0.70 1.26 1.58
C GLY A 25 -0.25 0.40 2.39
N GLU A 26 0.22 -0.74 2.92
CA GLU A 26 -0.57 -1.80 3.57
C GLU A 26 -0.77 -1.64 5.09
N ARG A 27 -0.21 -0.58 5.72
CA ARG A 27 -0.10 -0.55 7.18
C ARG A 27 -1.43 -0.27 7.91
N ILE A 28 -2.41 0.33 7.26
CA ILE A 28 -3.71 0.64 7.87
C ILE A 28 -4.65 -0.56 7.66
N ASN A 29 -4.26 -1.69 8.25
CA ASN A 29 -5.01 -2.95 8.21
C ASN A 29 -4.84 -3.65 9.57
N PRO A 30 -5.93 -3.92 10.32
CA PRO A 30 -5.89 -4.58 11.63
C PRO A 30 -5.58 -6.07 11.54
N THR A 31 -5.71 -6.71 10.37
CA THR A 31 -5.45 -8.13 10.18
C THR A 31 -4.01 -8.47 10.58
N GLY A 32 -3.86 -9.38 11.54
CA GLY A 32 -2.55 -9.76 12.09
C GLY A 32 -1.89 -8.70 12.99
N ARG A 33 -2.50 -7.55 13.18
CA ARG A 33 -2.00 -6.43 14.01
C ARG A 33 -2.88 -6.22 15.25
N LYS A 34 -2.75 -7.12 16.22
CA LYS A 34 -3.56 -7.14 17.45
C LYS A 34 -3.60 -5.81 18.22
N ALA A 35 -2.50 -5.05 18.23
CA ALA A 35 -2.46 -3.74 18.88
C ALA A 35 -3.35 -2.73 18.15
N LEU A 36 -3.24 -2.65 16.81
CA LEU A 36 -4.08 -1.77 16.01
C LEU A 36 -5.57 -2.15 16.12
N ALA A 37 -5.89 -3.46 16.08
CA ALA A 37 -7.27 -3.91 16.25
C ALA A 37 -7.88 -3.44 17.58
N LYS A 38 -7.13 -3.55 18.70
CA LYS A 38 -7.57 -3.06 20.01
C LYS A 38 -7.74 -1.53 20.06
N GLU A 39 -6.87 -0.78 19.40
CA GLU A 39 -6.99 0.67 19.31
C GLU A 39 -8.25 1.06 18.53
N LEU A 40 -8.50 0.42 17.41
CA LEU A 40 -9.71 0.67 16.60
C LEU A 40 -10.99 0.27 17.35
N GLU A 41 -10.98 -0.84 18.07
CA GLU A 41 -12.08 -1.27 18.96
C GLU A 41 -12.39 -0.23 20.06
N ALA A 42 -11.36 0.49 20.53
CA ALA A 42 -11.47 1.57 21.50
C ALA A 42 -11.68 2.95 20.84
N GLU A 43 -11.94 3.03 19.54
CA GLU A 43 -12.03 4.27 18.75
C GLU A 43 -10.79 5.18 18.89
N ASN A 44 -9.62 4.59 19.12
CA ASN A 44 -8.34 5.29 19.12
C ASN A 44 -7.64 5.15 17.77
N PHE A 45 -7.51 6.24 17.04
CA PHE A 45 -6.94 6.28 15.69
C PHE A 45 -5.48 6.74 15.65
N SER A 46 -4.79 6.87 16.78
CA SER A 46 -3.41 7.39 16.85
C SER A 46 -2.42 6.61 15.97
N THR A 47 -2.56 5.27 15.93
CA THR A 47 -1.73 4.43 15.05
C THR A 47 -2.11 4.57 13.59
N VAL A 48 -3.39 4.77 13.26
CA VAL A 48 -3.85 5.03 11.87
C VAL A 48 -3.24 6.33 11.37
N GLU A 49 -3.32 7.41 12.13
CA GLU A 49 -2.73 8.71 11.78
C GLU A 49 -1.22 8.62 11.56
N LYS A 50 -0.52 7.97 12.50
CA LYS A 50 0.91 7.74 12.40
C LYS A 50 1.28 6.94 11.17
N ASP A 51 0.61 5.79 10.95
CA ASP A 51 0.90 4.91 9.82
C ASP A 51 0.57 5.59 8.48
N ALA A 52 -0.50 6.40 8.39
CA ALA A 52 -0.81 7.17 7.20
C ALA A 52 0.32 8.15 6.85
N LEU A 53 0.73 8.97 7.78
CA LEU A 53 1.79 9.96 7.58
C LEU A 53 3.15 9.29 7.29
N GLU A 54 3.48 8.21 7.99
CA GLU A 54 4.75 7.50 7.82
C GLU A 54 4.84 6.83 6.44
N GLN A 55 3.77 6.19 5.98
CA GLN A 55 3.74 5.55 4.65
C GLN A 55 3.87 6.56 3.51
N VAL A 56 3.18 7.69 3.60
CA VAL A 56 3.31 8.77 2.62
C VAL A 56 4.73 9.33 2.60
N ALA A 57 5.32 9.54 3.78
CA ALA A 57 6.71 9.98 3.93
C ALA A 57 7.69 9.01 3.27
N CYS A 58 7.43 7.71 3.36
CA CYS A 58 8.26 6.66 2.78
C CYS A 58 8.07 6.48 1.27
N GLY A 59 7.07 7.15 0.68
CA GLY A 59 6.87 7.16 -0.77
C GLY A 59 5.70 6.31 -1.26
N ALA A 60 4.73 5.99 -0.41
CA ALA A 60 3.47 5.43 -0.86
C ALA A 60 2.79 6.37 -1.87
N ASN A 61 2.22 5.81 -2.93
CA ASN A 61 1.44 6.54 -3.91
C ASN A 61 -0.06 6.55 -3.53
N MET A 62 -0.49 5.57 -2.77
CA MET A 62 -1.86 5.33 -2.31
C MET A 62 -1.81 4.65 -0.95
N LEU A 63 -2.85 4.77 -0.12
CA LEU A 63 -2.99 4.02 1.13
C LEU A 63 -4.17 3.07 1.04
N ASP A 64 -3.91 1.80 1.39
CA ASP A 64 -4.93 0.79 1.59
C ASP A 64 -5.52 0.94 2.98
N ILE A 65 -6.85 1.06 3.06
CA ILE A 65 -7.61 1.26 4.30
C ILE A 65 -8.52 0.07 4.50
N ASN A 66 -8.26 -0.70 5.55
CA ASN A 66 -9.05 -1.84 5.95
C ASN A 66 -9.57 -1.65 7.37
N ALA A 67 -10.88 -1.79 7.56
CA ALA A 67 -11.58 -1.61 8.82
C ALA A 67 -12.05 -2.94 9.44
N GLY A 68 -11.57 -4.08 8.96
CA GLY A 68 -12.00 -5.43 9.36
C GLY A 68 -11.55 -5.82 10.77
N VAL A 69 -12.18 -5.24 11.79
CA VAL A 69 -11.97 -5.57 13.21
C VAL A 69 -13.05 -6.53 13.68
N VAL A 70 -12.64 -7.62 14.31
CA VAL A 70 -13.57 -8.54 15.00
C VAL A 70 -13.77 -8.05 16.43
N TYR A 71 -14.95 -7.50 16.72
CA TYR A 71 -15.32 -7.05 18.06
C TYR A 71 -15.86 -8.21 18.89
N ASN A 72 -15.42 -8.29 20.15
CA ASN A 72 -15.96 -9.28 21.08
C ASN A 72 -17.42 -8.99 21.46
N SER A 73 -17.81 -7.71 21.50
CA SER A 73 -19.17 -7.26 21.85
C SER A 73 -20.16 -7.38 20.70
N ASN A 74 -19.71 -7.27 19.47
CA ASN A 74 -20.50 -7.46 18.26
C ASN A 74 -19.61 -8.04 17.14
N PRO A 75 -19.61 -9.34 16.91
CA PRO A 75 -18.78 -9.97 15.90
C PRO A 75 -19.34 -9.85 14.46
N ASN A 76 -20.50 -9.19 14.26
CA ASN A 76 -21.09 -9.05 12.94
C ASN A 76 -20.37 -7.95 12.13
N PRO A 77 -19.53 -8.28 11.14
CA PRO A 77 -18.79 -7.30 10.37
C PRO A 77 -19.70 -6.40 9.53
N ASN A 78 -20.88 -6.86 9.13
CA ASN A 78 -21.82 -6.05 8.35
C ASN A 78 -22.36 -4.85 9.14
N GLU A 79 -22.35 -4.92 10.47
CA GLU A 79 -22.79 -3.83 11.34
C GLU A 79 -21.64 -2.96 11.84
N THR A 80 -20.48 -3.55 12.10
CA THR A 80 -19.36 -2.87 12.77
C THR A 80 -18.37 -2.23 11.80
N GLU A 81 -18.16 -2.84 10.64
CA GLU A 81 -17.15 -2.38 9.69
C GLU A 81 -17.54 -1.11 8.90
N PRO A 82 -18.79 -0.95 8.41
CA PRO A 82 -19.16 0.25 7.65
C PRO A 82 -18.93 1.57 8.43
N PRO A 83 -19.41 1.76 9.67
CA PRO A 83 -19.19 3.00 10.40
C PRO A 83 -17.71 3.22 10.76
N LEU A 84 -16.93 2.17 10.98
CA LEU A 84 -15.51 2.28 11.21
C LEU A 84 -14.77 2.70 9.93
N MET A 85 -15.14 2.14 8.76
CA MET A 85 -14.60 2.51 7.47
C MET A 85 -14.82 4.01 7.18
N GLU A 86 -16.04 4.53 7.40
CA GLU A 86 -16.35 5.96 7.24
C GLU A 86 -15.43 6.85 8.09
N LYS A 87 -15.26 6.50 9.37
CA LYS A 87 -14.38 7.25 10.29
C LYS A 87 -12.93 7.22 9.82
N MET A 88 -12.41 6.06 9.42
CA MET A 88 -11.03 5.89 8.98
C MET A 88 -10.76 6.62 7.66
N ILE A 89 -11.65 6.51 6.67
CA ILE A 89 -11.55 7.23 5.39
C ILE A 89 -11.57 8.75 5.64
N SER A 90 -12.54 9.25 6.40
CA SER A 90 -12.65 10.68 6.74
C SER A 90 -11.40 11.21 7.44
N LEU A 91 -10.87 10.45 8.39
CA LEU A 91 -9.64 10.81 9.09
C LEU A 91 -8.44 10.88 8.14
N VAL A 92 -8.20 9.81 7.38
CA VAL A 92 -6.99 9.68 6.56
C VAL A 92 -6.99 10.68 5.40
N GLN A 93 -8.11 10.90 4.70
CA GLN A 93 -8.16 11.87 3.59
C GLN A 93 -7.98 13.34 4.03
N ASN A 94 -8.21 13.64 5.32
CA ASN A 94 -7.91 14.96 5.89
C ASN A 94 -6.43 15.11 6.30
N LEU A 95 -5.69 13.99 6.46
CA LEU A 95 -4.29 14.00 6.85
C LEU A 95 -3.33 13.96 5.65
N VAL A 96 -3.74 13.33 4.55
CA VAL A 96 -2.86 13.08 3.39
C VAL A 96 -3.54 13.46 2.08
N GLU A 97 -2.71 13.85 1.10
CA GLU A 97 -3.18 14.27 -0.23
C GLU A 97 -3.27 13.11 -1.24
N ILE A 98 -2.73 11.93 -0.92
CA ILE A 98 -2.69 10.81 -1.85
C ILE A 98 -4.03 10.05 -1.86
N PRO A 99 -4.40 9.40 -2.98
CA PRO A 99 -5.63 8.62 -3.08
C PRO A 99 -5.67 7.44 -2.11
N LEU A 100 -6.86 6.91 -1.91
CA LEU A 100 -7.11 5.76 -1.04
C LEU A 100 -7.53 4.52 -1.85
N CYS A 101 -7.16 3.35 -1.32
CA CYS A 101 -7.68 2.05 -1.69
C CYS A 101 -8.60 1.61 -0.54
N ILE A 102 -9.85 1.31 -0.85
CA ILE A 102 -10.88 0.91 0.12
C ILE A 102 -10.92 -0.60 0.13
N ASP A 103 -10.44 -1.21 1.21
CA ASP A 103 -10.26 -2.67 1.32
C ASP A 103 -11.23 -3.27 2.33
N SER A 104 -12.12 -4.13 1.82
CA SER A 104 -13.03 -4.93 2.65
C SER A 104 -13.55 -6.15 1.92
N SER A 105 -13.87 -7.20 2.68
CA SER A 105 -14.69 -8.32 2.21
C SER A 105 -16.21 -8.06 2.36
N VAL A 106 -16.60 -6.99 3.06
CA VAL A 106 -18.00 -6.62 3.37
C VAL A 106 -18.50 -5.59 2.36
N PRO A 107 -19.51 -5.90 1.50
CA PRO A 107 -20.01 -4.98 0.49
C PRO A 107 -20.53 -3.66 1.07
N GLU A 108 -21.17 -3.70 2.24
CA GLU A 108 -21.67 -2.54 2.96
C GLU A 108 -20.55 -1.60 3.41
N ALA A 109 -19.42 -2.16 3.86
CA ALA A 109 -18.24 -1.39 4.22
C ALA A 109 -17.56 -0.75 2.99
N LEU A 110 -17.48 -1.48 1.87
CA LEU A 110 -17.00 -0.93 0.61
C LEU A 110 -17.89 0.23 0.14
N LYS A 111 -19.22 0.07 0.22
CA LYS A 111 -20.18 1.12 -0.13
C LYS A 111 -20.01 2.35 0.78
N ALA A 112 -19.93 2.16 2.09
CA ALA A 112 -19.74 3.23 3.07
C ALA A 112 -18.43 4.00 2.81
N GLY A 113 -17.34 3.28 2.54
CA GLY A 113 -16.07 3.88 2.15
C GLY A 113 -16.14 4.68 0.84
N LEU A 114 -16.83 4.16 -0.17
CA LEU A 114 -17.02 4.85 -1.46
C LEU A 114 -17.89 6.12 -1.32
N GLU A 115 -18.90 6.10 -0.46
CA GLU A 115 -19.76 7.25 -0.19
C GLU A 115 -19.01 8.36 0.60
N THR A 116 -17.98 7.98 1.34
CA THR A 116 -17.18 8.89 2.17
C THR A 116 -15.94 9.42 1.47
N ALA A 117 -15.34 8.64 0.58
CA ALA A 117 -14.08 9.00 -0.09
C ALA A 117 -14.25 10.15 -1.07
N GLU A 118 -13.32 11.11 -1.02
CA GLU A 118 -13.22 12.19 -2.01
C GLU A 118 -12.38 11.76 -3.22
N GLY A 119 -12.83 12.11 -4.42
CA GLY A 119 -12.14 11.78 -5.66
C GLY A 119 -12.58 10.45 -6.26
N ARG A 120 -11.62 9.67 -6.76
CA ARG A 120 -11.84 8.39 -7.44
C ARG A 120 -10.94 7.31 -6.81
N PRO A 121 -11.34 6.72 -5.66
CA PRO A 121 -10.54 5.72 -4.96
C PRO A 121 -10.44 4.40 -5.75
N LEU A 122 -9.51 3.52 -5.36
CA LEU A 122 -9.45 2.14 -5.81
C LEU A 122 -10.32 1.27 -4.88
N LEU A 123 -11.24 0.48 -5.41
CA LEU A 123 -12.01 -0.49 -4.63
C LEU A 123 -11.24 -1.82 -4.55
N ASN A 124 -11.10 -2.39 -3.36
CA ASN A 124 -10.43 -3.67 -3.09
C ASN A 124 -11.38 -4.55 -2.23
N SER A 125 -12.06 -5.55 -2.75
CA SER A 125 -11.93 -6.15 -4.07
C SER A 125 -13.20 -6.84 -4.56
N VAL A 126 -13.16 -7.33 -5.80
CA VAL A 126 -14.11 -8.28 -6.37
C VAL A 126 -13.39 -9.60 -6.67
N THR A 127 -14.08 -10.73 -6.49
CA THR A 127 -13.62 -12.08 -6.86
C THR A 127 -14.43 -12.63 -8.02
N GLY A 128 -14.05 -13.80 -8.56
CA GLY A 128 -14.78 -14.48 -9.66
C GLY A 128 -16.04 -15.23 -9.23
N GLU A 129 -16.39 -15.21 -7.94
CA GLU A 129 -17.65 -15.77 -7.41
C GLU A 129 -18.84 -14.97 -7.93
N GLU A 130 -19.90 -15.65 -8.39
CA GLU A 130 -21.05 -14.96 -9.01
C GLU A 130 -21.72 -13.97 -8.05
N GLU A 131 -21.91 -14.37 -6.78
CA GLU A 131 -22.49 -13.49 -5.74
C GLU A 131 -21.65 -12.22 -5.55
N ARG A 132 -20.32 -12.35 -5.60
CA ARG A 132 -19.40 -11.21 -5.48
C ARG A 132 -19.44 -10.30 -6.71
N LEU A 133 -19.50 -10.89 -7.90
CA LEU A 133 -19.61 -10.13 -9.14
C LEU A 133 -20.92 -9.31 -9.17
N GLU A 134 -22.04 -9.94 -8.77
CA GLU A 134 -23.36 -9.29 -8.73
C GLU A 134 -23.48 -8.23 -7.64
N SER A 135 -22.77 -8.34 -6.54
CA SER A 135 -22.80 -7.36 -5.44
C SER A 135 -21.83 -6.19 -5.64
N ILE A 136 -20.65 -6.44 -6.22
CA ILE A 136 -19.57 -5.43 -6.28
C ILE A 136 -19.54 -4.66 -7.61
N LEU A 137 -19.73 -5.32 -8.76
CA LEU A 137 -19.67 -4.62 -10.05
C LEU A 137 -20.70 -3.48 -10.19
N PRO A 138 -21.94 -3.58 -9.68
CA PRO A 138 -22.86 -2.44 -9.63
C PRO A 138 -22.32 -1.24 -8.82
N LEU A 139 -21.60 -1.48 -7.71
CA LEU A 139 -20.96 -0.42 -6.93
C LEU A 139 -19.85 0.25 -7.75
N VAL A 140 -18.96 -0.55 -8.36
CA VAL A 140 -17.91 -0.06 -9.25
C VAL A 140 -18.49 0.85 -10.35
N LYS A 141 -19.57 0.42 -10.98
CA LYS A 141 -20.26 1.19 -12.04
C LYS A 141 -20.87 2.46 -11.48
N LYS A 142 -21.61 2.35 -10.37
CA LYS A 142 -22.32 3.47 -9.74
C LYS A 142 -21.38 4.61 -9.35
N PHE A 143 -20.25 4.26 -8.73
CA PHE A 143 -19.28 5.23 -8.25
C PHE A 143 -18.21 5.58 -9.29
N ASN A 144 -18.21 4.90 -10.45
CA ASN A 144 -17.24 5.10 -11.54
C ASN A 144 -15.78 5.01 -11.06
N VAL A 145 -15.46 3.97 -10.28
CA VAL A 145 -14.15 3.74 -9.67
C VAL A 145 -13.46 2.51 -10.26
N PRO A 146 -12.12 2.42 -10.24
CA PRO A 146 -11.43 1.18 -10.56
C PRO A 146 -11.56 0.16 -9.43
N VAL A 147 -11.38 -1.13 -9.78
CA VAL A 147 -11.50 -2.23 -8.83
C VAL A 147 -10.35 -3.22 -8.94
N VAL A 148 -9.89 -3.73 -7.79
CA VAL A 148 -9.00 -4.88 -7.71
C VAL A 148 -9.81 -6.14 -7.96
N ALA A 149 -9.39 -6.95 -8.94
CA ALA A 149 -9.99 -8.22 -9.31
C ALA A 149 -9.08 -9.38 -8.85
N ILE A 150 -9.48 -10.09 -7.80
CA ILE A 150 -8.69 -11.20 -7.27
C ILE A 150 -9.00 -12.46 -8.06
N SER A 151 -7.96 -13.17 -8.52
CA SER A 151 -8.05 -14.33 -9.42
C SER A 151 -8.43 -15.63 -8.68
N ASN A 152 -9.51 -15.59 -7.86
CA ASN A 152 -10.14 -16.76 -7.23
C ASN A 152 -11.66 -16.73 -7.46
N ASP A 153 -12.32 -17.87 -7.37
CA ASP A 153 -13.77 -18.04 -7.51
C ASP A 153 -14.33 -19.06 -6.51
N ASP A 154 -15.57 -19.54 -6.77
CA ASP A 154 -16.29 -20.53 -5.96
C ASP A 154 -15.50 -21.83 -5.73
N THR A 155 -14.53 -22.15 -6.57
CA THR A 155 -13.63 -23.31 -6.40
C THR A 155 -12.47 -23.04 -5.43
N GLY A 156 -12.35 -21.79 -4.97
CA GLY A 156 -11.30 -21.32 -4.06
C GLY A 156 -10.06 -20.83 -4.80
N ILE A 157 -8.93 -20.82 -4.09
CA ILE A 157 -7.63 -20.40 -4.64
C ILE A 157 -6.96 -21.58 -5.34
N SER A 158 -6.91 -21.54 -6.67
CA SER A 158 -6.23 -22.57 -7.46
C SER A 158 -4.71 -22.39 -7.44
N GLU A 159 -3.97 -23.49 -7.31
CA GLU A 159 -2.51 -23.52 -7.51
C GLU A 159 -2.13 -23.43 -8.99
N ASP A 160 -3.04 -23.78 -9.90
CA ASP A 160 -2.82 -23.71 -11.35
C ASP A 160 -2.94 -22.26 -11.84
N PRO A 161 -1.87 -21.67 -12.40
CA PRO A 161 -1.90 -20.32 -12.97
C PRO A 161 -2.85 -20.19 -14.16
N GLU A 162 -3.15 -21.28 -14.88
CA GLU A 162 -4.12 -21.24 -15.98
C GLU A 162 -5.53 -21.01 -15.45
N VAL A 163 -5.92 -21.71 -14.40
CA VAL A 163 -7.22 -21.49 -13.74
C VAL A 163 -7.35 -20.05 -13.26
N ARG A 164 -6.31 -19.52 -12.59
CA ARG A 164 -6.30 -18.12 -12.14
C ARG A 164 -6.40 -17.13 -13.32
N PHE A 165 -5.79 -17.43 -14.45
CA PHE A 165 -5.93 -16.61 -15.65
C PHE A 165 -7.38 -16.62 -16.18
N GLN A 166 -8.03 -17.79 -16.23
CA GLN A 166 -9.42 -17.90 -16.69
C GLN A 166 -10.38 -17.17 -15.73
N VAL A 167 -10.14 -17.24 -14.42
CA VAL A 167 -10.94 -16.46 -13.44
C VAL A 167 -10.77 -14.96 -13.68
N ALA A 168 -9.53 -14.48 -13.85
CA ALA A 168 -9.28 -13.07 -14.17
C ALA A 168 -10.00 -12.64 -15.47
N LYS A 169 -9.95 -13.48 -16.50
CA LYS A 169 -10.65 -13.25 -17.76
C LYS A 169 -12.16 -13.16 -17.56
N LYS A 170 -12.74 -14.11 -16.80
CA LYS A 170 -14.17 -14.08 -16.42
C LYS A 170 -14.55 -12.77 -15.77
N ILE A 171 -13.78 -12.29 -14.77
CA ILE A 171 -14.08 -11.02 -14.09
C ILE A 171 -14.03 -9.85 -15.07
N VAL A 172 -13.05 -9.79 -15.97
CA VAL A 172 -12.93 -8.72 -16.98
C VAL A 172 -14.11 -8.74 -17.95
N GLU A 173 -14.53 -9.91 -18.40
CA GLU A 173 -15.70 -10.08 -19.29
C GLU A 173 -16.99 -9.64 -18.57
N ARG A 174 -17.21 -10.09 -17.34
CA ARG A 174 -18.38 -9.69 -16.53
C ARG A 174 -18.38 -8.18 -16.23
N ALA A 175 -17.21 -7.58 -15.94
CA ALA A 175 -17.10 -6.13 -15.78
C ALA A 175 -17.50 -5.38 -17.07
N SER A 176 -17.13 -5.90 -18.23
CA SER A 176 -17.54 -5.35 -19.52
C SER A 176 -19.06 -5.37 -19.72
N ASP A 177 -19.76 -6.41 -19.24
CA ASP A 177 -21.24 -6.50 -19.30
C ASP A 177 -21.91 -5.36 -18.51
N TYR A 178 -21.26 -4.89 -17.41
CA TYR A 178 -21.68 -3.69 -16.67
C TYR A 178 -21.19 -2.38 -17.30
N GLY A 179 -20.47 -2.43 -18.43
CA GLY A 179 -19.89 -1.26 -19.10
C GLY A 179 -18.72 -0.65 -18.28
N ILE A 180 -17.99 -1.49 -17.54
CA ILE A 180 -16.75 -1.13 -16.85
C ILE A 180 -15.59 -1.45 -17.80
N PRO A 181 -14.75 -0.47 -18.17
CA PRO A 181 -13.66 -0.71 -19.11
C PRO A 181 -12.53 -1.52 -18.44
N ALA A 182 -11.78 -2.28 -19.25
CA ALA A 182 -10.62 -3.05 -18.76
C ALA A 182 -9.54 -2.16 -18.11
N SER A 183 -9.51 -0.86 -18.42
CA SER A 183 -8.63 0.11 -17.76
C SER A 183 -8.97 0.33 -16.28
N ASP A 184 -10.18 0.00 -15.87
CA ASP A 184 -10.63 0.14 -14.48
C ASP A 184 -10.53 -1.19 -13.70
N ILE A 185 -10.00 -2.23 -14.33
CA ILE A 185 -9.75 -3.53 -13.68
C ILE A 185 -8.25 -3.67 -13.39
N VAL A 186 -7.90 -3.84 -12.11
CA VAL A 186 -6.55 -4.10 -11.65
C VAL A 186 -6.50 -5.52 -11.08
N VAL A 187 -5.90 -6.45 -11.82
CA VAL A 187 -5.95 -7.87 -11.46
C VAL A 187 -4.88 -8.19 -10.40
N ASP A 188 -5.31 -8.86 -9.32
CA ASP A 188 -4.40 -9.55 -8.39
C ASP A 188 -4.23 -11.00 -8.84
N PRO A 189 -3.01 -11.40 -9.29
CA PRO A 189 -2.72 -12.78 -9.74
C PRO A 189 -2.62 -13.78 -8.60
N LEU A 190 -2.86 -13.40 -7.34
CA LEU A 190 -2.70 -14.20 -6.13
C LEU A 190 -1.25 -14.70 -5.96
N VAL A 191 -0.45 -13.91 -5.26
CA VAL A 191 0.92 -14.29 -4.91
C VAL A 191 0.91 -15.31 -3.78
N MET A 192 1.23 -16.56 -4.11
CA MET A 192 1.31 -17.64 -3.13
C MET A 192 2.66 -17.62 -2.39
N PRO A 193 2.71 -18.07 -1.11
CA PRO A 193 3.96 -18.20 -0.38
C PRO A 193 4.91 -19.20 -1.03
N ILE A 194 6.15 -18.77 -1.32
CA ILE A 194 7.15 -19.67 -1.94
C ILE A 194 7.57 -20.81 -1.00
N GLY A 195 7.38 -20.64 0.32
CA GLY A 195 7.59 -21.71 1.30
C GLY A 195 6.55 -22.83 1.22
N ALA A 196 5.36 -22.55 0.70
CA ALA A 196 4.30 -23.55 0.47
C ALA A 196 4.32 -24.07 -0.97
N MET A 197 4.69 -23.23 -1.95
CA MET A 197 4.69 -23.56 -3.36
C MET A 197 6.00 -23.10 -4.01
N ALA A 198 6.93 -24.01 -4.25
CA ALA A 198 8.26 -23.71 -4.78
C ALA A 198 8.25 -22.96 -6.15
N THR A 199 7.19 -23.11 -6.93
CA THR A 199 7.03 -22.46 -8.25
C THR A 199 6.28 -21.12 -8.19
N ALA A 200 5.82 -20.67 -7.01
CA ALA A 200 4.96 -19.51 -6.86
C ALA A 200 5.48 -18.23 -7.55
N GLY A 201 6.76 -17.90 -7.40
CA GLY A 201 7.38 -16.76 -8.06
C GLY A 201 7.33 -16.86 -9.59
N GLN A 202 7.70 -18.02 -10.15
CA GLN A 202 7.69 -18.24 -11.60
C GLN A 202 6.27 -18.17 -12.16
N GLN A 203 5.29 -18.74 -11.46
CA GLN A 203 3.89 -18.71 -11.86
C GLN A 203 3.37 -17.27 -11.92
N VAL A 204 3.62 -16.47 -10.89
CA VAL A 204 3.23 -15.05 -10.85
C VAL A 204 3.85 -14.26 -12.01
N PHE A 205 5.15 -14.43 -12.27
CA PHE A 205 5.81 -13.71 -13.37
C PHE A 205 5.22 -14.06 -14.75
N ARG A 206 4.87 -15.33 -14.97
CA ARG A 206 4.19 -15.77 -16.20
C ARG A 206 2.78 -15.22 -16.31
N LEU A 207 2.01 -15.31 -15.22
CA LEU A 207 0.63 -14.86 -15.16
C LEU A 207 0.53 -13.34 -15.37
N VAL A 208 1.35 -12.56 -14.69
CA VAL A 208 1.40 -11.09 -14.86
C VAL A 208 1.69 -10.70 -16.32
N ARG A 209 2.61 -11.41 -16.99
CA ARG A 209 2.89 -11.15 -18.40
C ARG A 209 1.67 -11.40 -19.28
N ARG A 210 0.98 -12.53 -19.08
CA ARG A 210 -0.23 -12.88 -19.82
C ARG A 210 -1.37 -11.88 -19.57
N LEU A 211 -1.61 -11.50 -18.32
CA LEU A 211 -2.62 -10.49 -17.96
C LEU A 211 -2.38 -9.18 -18.72
N ARG A 212 -1.12 -8.75 -18.78
CA ARG A 212 -0.70 -7.56 -19.52
C ARG A 212 -0.89 -7.71 -21.02
N GLU A 213 -0.44 -8.83 -21.61
CA GLU A 213 -0.35 -9.00 -23.06
C GLU A 213 -1.68 -9.43 -23.68
N GLU A 214 -2.43 -10.30 -23.02
CA GLU A 214 -3.68 -10.88 -23.53
C GLU A 214 -4.92 -10.07 -23.08
N LEU A 215 -5.06 -9.77 -21.78
CA LEU A 215 -6.24 -9.04 -21.26
C LEU A 215 -6.04 -7.52 -21.24
N LYS A 216 -4.81 -7.04 -21.37
CA LYS A 216 -4.46 -5.61 -21.37
C LYS A 216 -4.90 -4.88 -20.10
N VAL A 217 -4.89 -5.57 -18.97
CA VAL A 217 -5.24 -5.04 -17.64
C VAL A 217 -3.99 -4.69 -16.84
N ASN A 218 -4.13 -3.77 -15.90
CA ASN A 218 -3.12 -3.50 -14.88
C ASN A 218 -3.15 -4.57 -13.79
N THR A 219 -2.08 -4.66 -12.99
CA THR A 219 -1.94 -5.69 -11.97
C THR A 219 -1.49 -5.10 -10.64
N THR A 220 -1.92 -5.73 -9.55
CA THR A 220 -1.46 -5.50 -8.19
C THR A 220 -1.20 -6.82 -7.49
N CYS A 221 -0.63 -6.80 -6.29
CA CYS A 221 -0.57 -7.98 -5.42
C CYS A 221 -0.25 -7.57 -3.98
N GLY A 222 -0.60 -8.43 -3.03
CA GLY A 222 -0.01 -8.40 -1.69
C GLY A 222 1.43 -8.89 -1.74
N ALA A 223 2.41 -7.98 -1.92
CA ALA A 223 3.80 -8.35 -2.20
C ALA A 223 4.46 -9.16 -1.10
N SER A 224 4.06 -8.94 0.16
CA SER A 224 4.60 -9.64 1.32
C SER A 224 4.21 -11.13 1.39
N ASN A 225 3.22 -11.57 0.59
CA ASN A 225 2.76 -12.96 0.58
C ASN A 225 3.83 -13.91 0.06
N ILE A 226 4.66 -13.50 -0.92
CA ILE A 226 5.70 -14.35 -1.52
C ILE A 226 6.65 -14.96 -0.46
N SER A 227 6.96 -14.20 0.57
CA SER A 227 7.92 -14.58 1.62
C SER A 227 7.28 -15.09 2.91
N PHE A 228 5.94 -15.26 2.93
CA PHE A 228 5.23 -15.65 4.15
C PHE A 228 5.79 -16.94 4.74
N GLY A 229 6.01 -16.96 6.07
CA GLY A 229 6.56 -18.10 6.80
C GLY A 229 8.08 -18.28 6.70
N LEU A 230 8.81 -17.50 5.89
CA LEU A 230 10.25 -17.62 5.72
C LEU A 230 11.03 -16.61 6.58
N PRO A 231 12.28 -16.91 6.96
CA PRO A 231 13.15 -15.94 7.60
C PRO A 231 13.64 -14.88 6.60
N ASN A 232 14.09 -13.73 7.09
CA ASN A 232 14.63 -12.63 6.29
C ASN A 232 13.73 -12.20 5.11
N ARG A 233 12.44 -12.09 5.36
CA ARG A 233 11.38 -11.81 4.37
C ARG A 233 11.66 -10.61 3.49
N HIS A 234 12.22 -9.54 4.07
CA HIS A 234 12.49 -8.29 3.35
C HIS A 234 13.48 -8.44 2.20
N SER A 235 14.47 -9.33 2.33
CA SER A 235 15.41 -9.62 1.23
C SER A 235 14.72 -10.35 0.07
N ILE A 236 13.79 -11.27 0.38
CA ILE A 236 12.99 -11.97 -0.63
C ILE A 236 12.06 -10.97 -1.34
N ASN A 237 11.33 -10.15 -0.58
CA ASN A 237 10.43 -9.14 -1.13
C ASN A 237 11.19 -8.13 -2.02
N ALA A 238 12.34 -7.62 -1.56
CA ALA A 238 13.17 -6.69 -2.30
C ALA A 238 13.72 -7.27 -3.61
N THR A 239 13.86 -8.59 -3.72
CA THR A 239 14.24 -9.29 -4.94
C THR A 239 13.02 -9.59 -5.82
N PHE A 240 11.93 -10.05 -5.23
CA PHE A 240 10.68 -10.37 -5.93
C PHE A 240 10.11 -9.16 -6.68
N LEU A 241 10.05 -8.00 -6.03
CA LEU A 241 9.44 -6.79 -6.60
C LEU A 241 10.07 -6.37 -7.94
N PRO A 242 11.39 -6.23 -8.11
CA PRO A 242 12.01 -5.94 -9.41
C PRO A 242 11.71 -6.98 -10.49
N MET A 243 11.69 -8.27 -10.12
CA MET A 243 11.37 -9.36 -11.05
C MET A 243 9.91 -9.28 -11.52
N ALA A 244 8.98 -8.97 -10.60
CA ALA A 244 7.57 -8.78 -10.91
C ALA A 244 7.35 -7.53 -11.80
N ILE A 245 8.02 -6.41 -11.50
CA ILE A 245 8.01 -5.19 -12.31
C ILE A 245 8.51 -5.46 -13.73
N ALA A 246 9.63 -6.19 -13.87
CA ALA A 246 10.17 -6.57 -15.17
C ALA A 246 9.24 -7.52 -15.96
N SER A 247 8.44 -8.31 -15.25
CA SER A 247 7.42 -9.18 -15.86
C SER A 247 6.14 -8.41 -16.27
N GLY A 248 5.97 -7.16 -15.85
CA GLY A 248 4.85 -6.32 -16.24
C GLY A 248 3.91 -5.88 -15.09
N MET A 249 4.22 -6.24 -13.84
CA MET A 249 3.43 -5.77 -12.69
C MET A 249 3.49 -4.25 -12.58
N SER A 250 2.33 -3.63 -12.32
CA SER A 250 2.17 -2.18 -12.35
C SER A 250 1.95 -1.55 -10.97
N SER A 251 1.53 -2.33 -9.97
CA SER A 251 1.37 -1.89 -8.58
C SER A 251 1.53 -3.04 -7.58
N ALA A 252 1.68 -2.73 -6.31
CA ALA A 252 1.60 -3.70 -5.21
C ALA A 252 1.14 -3.05 -3.90
N ILE A 253 0.40 -3.82 -3.11
CA ILE A 253 0.06 -3.55 -1.72
C ILE A 253 1.23 -4.07 -0.89
N MET A 254 1.92 -3.16 -0.18
CA MET A 254 3.15 -3.47 0.52
C MET A 254 3.49 -2.46 1.61
N ASN A 255 4.46 -2.79 2.45
CA ASN A 255 4.95 -1.87 3.46
C ASN A 255 6.02 -0.91 2.89
N PRO A 256 5.71 0.38 2.62
CA PRO A 256 6.67 1.33 2.06
C PRO A 256 7.73 1.78 3.07
N THR A 257 7.56 1.47 4.36
CA THR A 257 8.56 1.85 5.39
C THR A 257 9.84 0.99 5.31
N ASN A 258 9.81 -0.10 4.53
CA ASN A 258 11.00 -0.92 4.27
C ASN A 258 11.88 -0.29 3.19
N THR A 259 13.06 0.17 3.61
CA THR A 259 13.99 0.88 2.73
C THR A 259 14.48 0.03 1.57
N ASN A 260 14.80 -1.25 1.83
CA ASN A 260 15.39 -2.12 0.80
C ASN A 260 14.36 -2.41 -0.30
N GLU A 261 13.12 -2.66 0.08
CA GLU A 261 12.02 -2.88 -0.87
C GLU A 261 11.76 -1.64 -1.73
N MET A 262 11.66 -0.47 -1.09
CA MET A 262 11.45 0.81 -1.80
C MET A 262 12.63 1.17 -2.72
N ASP A 263 13.87 0.95 -2.28
CA ASP A 263 15.06 1.20 -3.11
C ASP A 263 15.10 0.26 -4.32
N SER A 264 14.72 -1.02 -4.13
CA SER A 264 14.66 -1.99 -5.23
C SER A 264 13.61 -1.63 -6.28
N ILE A 265 12.44 -1.11 -5.86
CA ILE A 265 11.39 -0.60 -6.76
C ILE A 265 11.88 0.61 -7.56
N LEU A 266 12.51 1.58 -6.89
CA LEU A 266 13.02 2.78 -7.57
C LEU A 266 14.14 2.44 -8.56
N ALA A 267 15.03 1.51 -8.21
CA ALA A 267 16.04 1.00 -9.11
C ALA A 267 15.40 0.28 -10.31
N ALA A 268 14.38 -0.56 -10.08
CA ALA A 268 13.66 -1.23 -11.16
C ALA A 268 12.96 -0.23 -12.09
N ASN A 269 12.30 0.81 -11.56
CA ASN A 269 11.69 1.87 -12.36
C ASN A 269 12.72 2.59 -13.25
N LEU A 270 13.91 2.87 -12.71
CA LEU A 270 15.01 3.49 -13.45
C LEU A 270 15.47 2.57 -14.59
N LEU A 271 15.74 1.29 -14.29
CA LEU A 271 16.21 0.30 -15.27
C LEU A 271 15.17 -0.02 -16.34
N MET A 272 13.89 0.07 -16.02
CA MET A 272 12.77 -0.14 -16.94
C MET A 272 12.31 1.12 -17.67
N ASN A 273 13.09 2.22 -17.59
CA ASN A 273 12.77 3.52 -18.20
C ASN A 273 11.39 4.09 -17.76
N ARG A 274 10.97 3.82 -16.52
CA ARG A 274 9.75 4.33 -15.92
C ARG A 274 10.01 5.53 -14.98
N ASP A 275 11.25 5.87 -14.73
CA ASP A 275 11.71 7.07 -14.00
C ASP A 275 12.54 7.94 -14.93
N LEU A 276 11.87 8.85 -15.67
CA LEU A 276 12.51 9.70 -16.66
C LEU A 276 13.62 10.54 -16.02
N ASN A 277 14.82 10.46 -16.60
CA ASN A 277 16.04 11.13 -16.12
C ASN A 277 16.47 10.71 -14.70
N GLY A 278 15.95 9.63 -14.17
CA GLY A 278 16.28 9.14 -12.83
C GLY A 278 15.86 10.08 -11.70
N THR A 279 14.86 10.92 -11.94
CA THR A 279 14.50 12.03 -11.04
C THR A 279 14.10 11.54 -9.65
N ARG A 280 13.31 10.46 -9.56
CA ARG A 280 12.86 9.87 -8.28
C ARG A 280 14.02 9.20 -7.56
N TRP A 281 14.85 8.45 -8.30
CA TRP A 281 16.05 7.79 -7.76
C TRP A 281 17.06 8.81 -7.21
N ILE A 282 17.38 9.84 -8.00
CA ILE A 282 18.32 10.90 -7.61
C ILE A 282 17.81 11.66 -6.37
N ARG A 283 16.53 12.05 -6.39
CA ARG A 283 15.90 12.74 -5.25
C ARG A 283 16.01 11.94 -3.97
N ARG A 284 15.65 10.65 -4.01
CA ARG A 284 15.71 9.77 -2.85
C ARG A 284 17.12 9.63 -2.29
N ASN A 285 18.11 9.40 -3.15
CA ASN A 285 19.49 9.18 -2.72
C ASN A 285 20.15 10.48 -2.21
N ARG A 286 19.88 11.62 -2.83
CA ARG A 286 20.33 12.94 -2.31
C ARG A 286 19.78 13.23 -0.92
N LEU A 287 18.53 12.91 -0.67
CA LEU A 287 17.93 13.06 0.68
C LEU A 287 18.60 12.12 1.70
N LYS A 288 18.94 10.88 1.31
CA LYS A 288 19.70 9.96 2.16
C LYS A 288 21.08 10.50 2.50
N GLU A 289 21.81 11.02 1.50
CA GLU A 289 23.15 11.60 1.72
C GLU A 289 23.09 12.82 2.66
N GLN A 290 22.11 13.70 2.47
CA GLN A 290 21.92 14.87 3.34
C GLN A 290 21.60 14.45 4.78
N ALA A 291 20.69 13.49 4.95
CA ALA A 291 20.34 12.97 6.26
C ALA A 291 21.54 12.31 6.95
N ASN A 292 22.32 11.50 6.23
CA ASN A 292 23.52 10.86 6.76
C ASN A 292 24.61 11.89 7.14
N LYS A 293 24.82 12.93 6.30
CA LYS A 293 25.75 14.00 6.65
C LYS A 293 25.32 14.73 7.92
N THR A 294 24.03 15.05 8.04
CA THR A 294 23.49 15.70 9.24
C THR A 294 23.62 14.78 10.48
N ALA A 295 23.35 13.48 10.30
CA ALA A 295 23.49 12.48 11.36
C ALA A 295 24.93 12.39 11.89
N ASN A 296 25.89 12.26 10.97
CA ASN A 296 27.31 12.17 11.31
C ASN A 296 27.82 13.44 12.03
N LEU A 297 27.37 14.62 11.60
CA LEU A 297 27.68 15.89 12.24
C LEU A 297 27.13 15.97 13.68
N LEU A 298 26.05 15.25 13.96
CA LEU A 298 25.39 15.24 15.27
C LEU A 298 25.81 14.08 16.16
N GLY A 299 26.68 13.18 15.65
CA GLY A 299 27.17 12.01 16.40
C GLY A 299 26.08 10.93 16.61
N TYR A 300 25.04 10.90 15.76
CA TYR A 300 23.99 9.89 15.82
C TYR A 300 24.27 8.76 14.82
N ASN A 301 24.19 7.51 15.31
CA ASN A 301 24.01 6.33 14.45
C ASN A 301 22.52 6.24 14.09
N TYR A 302 22.11 6.74 12.93
CA TYR A 302 20.72 6.68 12.54
C TYR A 302 20.31 5.28 12.08
N ASN A 303 19.27 4.76 12.74
CA ASN A 303 18.46 3.69 12.22
C ASN A 303 17.65 4.24 11.01
N THR A 304 17.58 3.49 9.91
CA THR A 304 16.94 3.85 8.64
C THR A 304 15.46 4.30 8.77
N SER A 305 14.74 3.84 9.79
CA SER A 305 13.34 4.23 10.02
C SER A 305 13.18 5.67 10.52
N GLU A 306 14.11 6.18 11.32
CA GLU A 306 14.10 7.58 11.78
C GLU A 306 14.41 8.57 10.66
N TRP A 307 15.18 8.12 9.68
CA TRP A 307 15.53 8.90 8.51
C TRP A 307 14.28 9.28 7.69
N TYR A 308 13.34 8.36 7.51
CA TYR A 308 12.11 8.63 6.76
C TYR A 308 11.21 9.64 7.44
N LYS A 309 11.05 9.57 8.76
CA LYS A 309 10.26 10.53 9.54
C LYS A 309 10.74 11.97 9.34
N ARG A 310 12.06 12.17 9.24
CA ARG A 310 12.66 13.50 9.03
C ARG A 310 12.67 13.92 7.56
N SER A 311 12.85 12.98 6.63
CA SER A 311 12.77 13.28 5.19
C SER A 311 11.40 13.83 4.79
N TYR A 312 10.33 13.35 5.40
CA TYR A 312 8.98 13.88 5.17
C TYR A 312 8.85 15.33 5.67
N GLN A 313 9.37 15.62 6.83
CA GLN A 313 9.37 16.99 7.38
C GLN A 313 10.15 17.96 6.49
N VAL A 314 11.23 17.49 5.85
CA VAL A 314 12.02 18.27 4.88
C VAL A 314 11.31 18.41 3.52
N LEU A 315 10.49 17.43 3.13
CA LEU A 315 9.73 17.44 1.87
C LEU A 315 8.47 18.30 1.95
N ASN A 316 7.95 18.51 3.14
CA ASN A 316 6.83 19.41 3.37
C ASN A 316 7.35 20.86 3.34
N LYS A 317 6.94 21.65 2.35
CA LYS A 317 7.45 23.00 2.02
C LYS A 317 7.50 24.00 3.20
N ASN A 318 6.92 23.65 4.35
CA ASN A 318 6.85 24.47 5.56
C ASN A 318 7.87 24.11 6.63
N TYR A 319 8.73 23.10 6.41
CA TYR A 319 9.72 22.70 7.41
C TYR A 319 11.06 23.40 7.17
N LYS A 320 11.44 24.31 8.09
CA LYS A 320 12.82 24.82 8.18
C LYS A 320 13.71 23.76 8.82
N ILE A 321 14.74 23.33 8.09
CA ILE A 321 15.79 22.48 8.68
C ILE A 321 16.40 23.25 9.84
N PRO A 322 16.34 22.72 11.09
CA PRO A 322 16.97 23.40 12.22
C PRO A 322 18.47 23.60 11.97
N SER A 323 18.99 24.74 12.34
CA SER A 323 20.42 25.00 12.25
C SER A 323 21.20 24.04 13.15
N PRO A 324 22.50 23.78 12.88
CA PRO A 324 23.33 22.96 13.77
C PRO A 324 23.34 23.45 15.22
N GLN A 325 23.13 24.74 15.45
CA GLN A 325 22.99 25.32 16.79
C GLN A 325 21.67 24.97 17.48
N GLU A 326 20.55 25.07 16.77
CA GLU A 326 19.22 24.69 17.30
C GLU A 326 19.14 23.20 17.61
N ILE A 327 19.82 22.37 16.80
CA ILE A 327 19.90 20.93 17.02
C ILE A 327 20.75 20.63 18.27
N LYS A 328 21.89 21.33 18.48
CA LYS A 328 22.69 21.21 19.70
C LYS A 328 21.92 21.62 20.96
N THR A 329 21.13 22.68 20.87
CA THR A 329 20.29 23.17 21.97
C THR A 329 19.24 22.12 22.37
N ARG A 330 18.52 21.54 21.39
CA ARG A 330 17.54 20.47 21.64
C ARG A 330 18.17 19.20 22.25
N LYS A 331 19.38 18.82 21.78
CA LYS A 331 20.12 17.68 22.36
C LYS A 331 20.47 17.92 23.83
N ASN A 332 20.91 19.12 24.15
CA ASN A 332 21.24 19.45 25.55
C ASN A 332 20.00 19.48 26.45
N GLU A 333 18.83 19.86 25.89
CA GLU A 333 17.52 19.80 26.58
C GLU A 333 17.08 18.36 26.82
N GLU A 334 17.18 17.48 25.79
CA GLU A 334 16.85 16.06 25.90
C GLU A 334 17.78 15.32 26.87
N ASP A 335 19.10 15.56 26.78
CA ASP A 335 20.10 15.02 27.72
C ASP A 335 19.88 15.52 29.16
N GLY A 336 19.41 16.77 29.30
CA GLY A 336 19.01 17.36 30.57
C GLY A 336 17.76 16.71 31.16
N LEU A 337 16.80 16.36 30.32
CA LEU A 337 15.55 15.67 30.71
C LEU A 337 15.85 14.22 31.11
N ILE A 338 16.69 13.52 30.35
CA ILE A 338 17.12 12.15 30.63
C ILE A 338 17.87 12.10 31.95
N LYS A 339 18.84 13.02 32.21
CA LYS A 339 19.58 13.12 33.46
C LYS A 339 18.64 13.41 34.63
N LYS A 340 17.64 14.30 34.48
CA LYS A 340 16.61 14.57 35.51
C LYS A 340 15.78 13.33 35.82
N THR A 341 15.38 12.58 34.77
CA THR A 341 14.56 11.36 34.92
C THR A 341 15.37 10.24 35.62
N ILE A 342 16.64 10.03 35.22
CA ILE A 342 17.54 9.06 35.87
C ILE A 342 17.75 9.42 37.32
N LYS A 343 17.99 10.71 37.66
CA LYS A 343 18.16 11.17 39.03
C LYS A 343 16.91 11.00 39.90
N LYS A 344 15.71 10.98 39.27
CA LYS A 344 14.40 10.76 39.93
C LYS A 344 14.10 9.27 40.15
N ILE A 345 14.76 8.38 39.40
CA ILE A 345 14.61 6.91 39.50
C ILE A 345 15.64 6.31 40.43
N LEU A 346 16.84 6.90 40.52
CA LEU A 346 17.97 6.37 41.27
C LEU A 346 18.24 7.13 42.61
N GLY A 347 17.60 8.22 42.86
CA GLY A 347 17.71 9.01 44.06
C GLY A 347 16.54 9.03 44.92
#